data_6a3c0890f7460537c03f8051e7a8c2b1
#
_entry.id   6a3c0890f7460537c03f8051e7a8c2b1
#
_cell.length_a   1.000
_cell.length_b   1.000
_cell.length_c   1.000
_cell.angle_alpha   90.00
_cell.angle_beta   90.00
_cell.angle_gamma   90.00
#
_symmetry.space_group_name_H-M   'P 1'
#
loop_
_entity.id
_entity.type
_entity.pdbx_description
1 polymer ?
#
loop_
_entity_poly.entity_id
_entity_poly.type
_entity_poly.pdbx_seq_one_letter_code
_entity_poly.pdbx_strand_id
1 'polypeptide(L)'
;MKYLLPLIFLCGCSTAVPVKRTFPEVPGVLMEKCLPLVPLQQDAKLSDIAKNVTYNYSLYHECAIKTEAWQEWYNVQKKTFDEVK
;
A
#
# COMPACT_ATOMS: atom_id res chain seq x y z
N MET A 1 25.72 -52.43 -11.56
CA MET A 1 24.44 -52.78 -11.53
C MET A 1 23.43 -51.78 -12.03
N LYS A 2 22.39 -52.31 -12.53
CA LYS A 2 21.39 -51.51 -13.21
C LYS A 2 20.55 -50.64 -12.27
N TYR A 3 20.53 -50.97 -11.02
CA TYR A 3 19.65 -50.31 -10.07
C TYR A 3 20.14 -48.98 -9.56
N LEU A 4 21.37 -48.64 -9.90
CA LEU A 4 21.94 -47.39 -9.44
C LEU A 4 21.63 -46.20 -10.35
N LEU A 5 21.22 -46.46 -11.55
CA LEU A 5 20.98 -45.43 -12.53
C LEU A 5 19.87 -44.45 -12.17
N PRO A 6 18.75 -44.91 -11.66
CA PRO A 6 17.64 -43.95 -11.38
C PRO A 6 17.95 -42.96 -10.26
N LEU A 7 18.90 -43.27 -9.42
CA LEU A 7 19.24 -42.38 -8.31
C LEU A 7 19.94 -41.10 -8.76
N ILE A 8 20.57 -41.13 -9.92
CA ILE A 8 21.34 -40.00 -10.40
C ILE A 8 20.41 -38.85 -10.81
N PHE A 9 19.21 -39.15 -11.28
CA PHE A 9 18.30 -38.14 -11.76
C PHE A 9 17.70 -37.26 -10.67
N LEU A 10 17.71 -37.72 -9.45
CA LEU A 10 17.15 -36.96 -8.35
C LEU A 10 17.95 -35.72 -8.00
N CYS A 11 19.23 -35.73 -8.30
CA CYS A 11 20.10 -34.62 -7.96
C CYS A 11 19.88 -33.39 -8.83
N GLY A 12 19.38 -33.55 -10.05
CA GLY A 12 19.22 -32.46 -10.97
C GLY A 12 18.06 -31.54 -10.68
N CYS A 13 17.13 -31.97 -9.81
CA CYS A 13 15.92 -31.20 -9.56
C CYS A 13 16.05 -30.16 -8.46
N SER A 14 17.15 -30.16 -7.77
CA SER A 14 17.33 -29.30 -6.61
C SER A 14 17.96 -27.95 -6.92
N THR A 15 18.13 -27.63 -8.17
CA THR A 15 18.71 -26.36 -8.57
C THR A 15 17.72 -25.23 -8.33
N ALA A 16 17.99 -24.41 -7.34
CA ALA A 16 17.15 -23.28 -7.02
C ALA A 16 17.53 -22.10 -7.89
N VAL A 17 16.55 -21.54 -8.56
CA VAL A 17 16.75 -20.29 -9.31
C VAL A 17 16.57 -19.14 -8.34
N PRO A 18 17.60 -18.29 -8.17
CA PRO A 18 17.46 -17.16 -7.26
C PRO A 18 16.37 -16.20 -7.75
N VAL A 19 15.37 -16.01 -6.94
CA VAL A 19 14.28 -15.07 -7.24
C VAL A 19 14.59 -13.77 -6.56
N LYS A 20 14.72 -12.72 -7.34
CA LYS A 20 14.98 -11.41 -6.82
C LYS A 20 13.71 -10.88 -6.15
N ARG A 21 13.80 -10.65 -4.84
CA ARG A 21 12.67 -10.09 -4.09
C ARG A 21 12.59 -8.60 -4.32
N THR A 22 11.44 -8.15 -4.79
CA THR A 22 11.16 -6.73 -4.93
C THR A 22 9.97 -6.38 -4.07
N PHE A 23 10.04 -5.22 -3.43
CA PHE A 23 8.92 -4.73 -2.65
C PHE A 23 7.76 -4.41 -3.61
N PRO A 24 6.53 -4.78 -3.26
CA PRO A 24 5.40 -4.55 -4.16
C PRO A 24 5.12 -3.07 -4.38
N GLU A 25 4.57 -2.76 -5.54
CA GLU A 25 4.21 -1.39 -5.86
C GLU A 25 3.00 -0.95 -5.04
N VAL A 26 3.00 0.32 -4.67
CA VAL A 26 1.88 0.91 -3.94
C VAL A 26 0.68 1.06 -4.87
N PRO A 27 -0.53 0.67 -4.43
CA PRO A 27 -1.73 0.93 -5.23
C PRO A 27 -1.86 2.41 -5.56
N GLY A 28 -2.26 2.71 -6.81
CA GLY A 28 -2.35 4.08 -7.28
C GLY A 28 -3.25 4.97 -6.43
N VAL A 29 -4.31 4.39 -5.88
CA VAL A 29 -5.23 5.14 -5.02
C VAL A 29 -4.53 5.72 -3.81
N LEU A 30 -3.56 4.99 -3.24
CA LEU A 30 -2.83 5.44 -2.08
C LEU A 30 -1.78 6.49 -2.42
N MET A 31 -1.41 6.59 -3.69
CA MET A 31 -0.43 7.57 -4.15
C MET A 31 -1.05 8.92 -4.45
N GLU A 32 -2.35 9.00 -4.48
CA GLU A 32 -3.04 10.26 -4.71
C GLU A 32 -2.87 11.20 -3.53
N LYS A 33 -2.62 12.46 -3.86
CA LYS A 33 -2.47 13.48 -2.82
C LYS A 33 -3.84 13.84 -2.24
N CYS A 34 -3.83 14.25 -0.97
CA CYS A 34 -5.02 14.80 -0.35
C CYS A 34 -5.37 16.13 -0.99
N LEU A 35 -6.66 16.38 -1.15
CA LEU A 35 -7.11 17.66 -1.66
C LEU A 35 -6.85 18.74 -0.61
N PRO A 36 -6.45 19.94 -1.04
CA PRO A 36 -6.22 21.03 -0.10
C PRO A 36 -7.53 21.51 0.50
N LEU A 37 -7.46 21.99 1.74
CA LEU A 37 -8.61 22.59 2.38
C LEU A 37 -8.95 23.92 1.71
N VAL A 38 -10.24 24.24 1.67
CA VAL A 38 -10.71 25.46 1.04
C VAL A 38 -10.67 26.61 2.05
N PRO A 39 -9.96 27.69 1.74
CA PRO A 39 -9.92 28.84 2.64
C PRO A 39 -11.25 29.57 2.66
N LEU A 40 -11.54 30.18 3.81
CA LEU A 40 -12.73 30.96 3.99
C LEU A 40 -12.51 32.36 3.43
N GLN A 41 -13.53 32.87 2.73
CA GLN A 41 -13.46 34.23 2.19
C GLN A 41 -13.65 35.27 3.30
N GLN A 42 -13.09 36.46 3.12
CA GLN A 42 -13.11 37.51 4.14
C GLN A 42 -14.52 38.02 4.49
N ASP A 43 -15.40 38.03 3.48
CA ASP A 43 -16.75 38.54 3.65
C ASP A 43 -17.78 37.40 3.82
N ALA A 44 -17.31 36.26 4.31
CA ALA A 44 -18.16 35.08 4.43
C ALA A 44 -19.25 35.30 5.48
N LYS A 45 -20.45 34.87 5.13
CA LYS A 45 -21.58 34.87 6.04
C LYS A 45 -21.54 33.63 6.93
N LEU A 46 -22.36 33.63 7.97
CA LEU A 46 -22.43 32.49 8.88
C LEU A 46 -22.77 31.20 8.17
N SER A 47 -23.69 31.25 7.19
CA SER A 47 -23.99 30.05 6.39
C SER A 47 -22.83 29.57 5.57
N ASP A 48 -22.00 30.50 5.07
CA ASP A 48 -20.82 30.15 4.30
C ASP A 48 -19.77 29.48 5.19
N ILE A 49 -19.63 29.97 6.43
CA ILE A 49 -18.72 29.37 7.40
C ILE A 49 -19.14 27.95 7.70
N ALA A 50 -20.42 27.71 7.92
CA ALA A 50 -20.92 26.36 8.20
C ALA A 50 -20.66 25.41 7.05
N LYS A 51 -20.89 25.85 5.81
CA LYS A 51 -20.62 25.03 4.63
C LYS A 51 -19.14 24.76 4.46
N ASN A 52 -18.31 25.77 4.70
CA ASN A 52 -16.88 25.64 4.59
C ASN A 52 -16.32 24.63 5.59
N VAL A 53 -16.76 24.74 6.83
CA VAL A 53 -16.33 23.82 7.89
C VAL A 53 -16.74 22.38 7.56
N THR A 54 -17.97 22.18 7.13
CA THR A 54 -18.48 20.85 6.79
C THR A 54 -17.68 20.26 5.63
N TYR A 55 -17.45 21.06 4.61
CA TYR A 55 -16.72 20.59 3.43
C TYR A 55 -15.27 20.24 3.78
N ASN A 56 -14.61 21.13 4.51
CA ASN A 56 -13.21 20.89 4.90
C ASN A 56 -13.08 19.72 5.85
N TYR A 57 -14.06 19.50 6.71
CA TYR A 57 -14.06 18.34 7.58
C TYR A 57 -14.13 17.05 6.77
N SER A 58 -14.96 17.02 5.73
CA SER A 58 -15.03 15.84 4.88
C SER A 58 -13.74 15.60 4.12
N LEU A 59 -13.08 16.66 3.66
CA LEU A 59 -11.79 16.54 2.99
C LEU A 59 -10.73 15.98 3.93
N TYR A 60 -10.72 16.48 5.17
CA TYR A 60 -9.80 15.98 6.18
C TYR A 60 -10.06 14.50 6.47
N HIS A 61 -11.32 14.14 6.62
CA HIS A 61 -11.70 12.77 6.92
C HIS A 61 -11.28 11.80 5.82
N GLU A 62 -11.49 12.19 4.56
CA GLU A 62 -11.04 11.39 3.44
C GLU A 62 -9.53 11.20 3.44
N CYS A 63 -8.80 12.27 3.77
CA CYS A 63 -7.35 12.20 3.85
C CYS A 63 -6.91 11.28 4.99
N ALA A 64 -7.58 11.33 6.13
CA ALA A 64 -7.28 10.48 7.27
C ALA A 64 -7.48 9.01 6.94
N ILE A 65 -8.58 8.69 6.26
CA ILE A 65 -8.85 7.33 5.81
C ILE A 65 -7.74 6.84 4.88
N LYS A 66 -7.30 7.69 3.97
CA LYS A 66 -6.24 7.34 3.03
C LYS A 66 -4.93 7.08 3.76
N THR A 67 -4.63 7.89 4.77
CA THR A 67 -3.42 7.71 5.57
C THR A 67 -3.46 6.39 6.34
N GLU A 68 -4.60 6.06 6.93
CA GLU A 68 -4.77 4.80 7.63
C GLU A 68 -4.63 3.62 6.68
N ALA A 69 -5.19 3.74 5.47
CA ALA A 69 -5.07 2.71 4.45
C ALA A 69 -3.62 2.50 4.05
N TRP A 70 -2.86 3.58 3.95
CA TRP A 70 -1.42 3.53 3.68
C TRP A 70 -0.68 2.75 4.76
N GLN A 71 -0.95 3.08 6.00
CA GLN A 71 -0.29 2.42 7.13
C GLN A 71 -0.60 0.94 7.17
N GLU A 72 -1.85 0.58 6.96
CA GLU A 72 -2.26 -0.81 6.93
C GLU A 72 -1.60 -1.55 5.77
N TRP A 73 -1.63 -0.96 4.59
CA TRP A 73 -1.00 -1.56 3.42
C TRP A 73 0.49 -1.81 3.67
N TYR A 74 1.17 -0.80 4.21
CA TYR A 74 2.60 -0.91 4.46
C TYR A 74 2.90 -2.02 5.47
N ASN A 75 2.14 -2.06 6.55
CA ASN A 75 2.37 -3.07 7.59
C ASN A 75 2.13 -4.49 7.07
N VAL A 76 1.09 -4.67 6.28
CA VAL A 76 0.80 -5.98 5.68
C VAL A 76 1.92 -6.39 4.74
N GLN A 77 2.35 -5.48 3.87
CA GLN A 77 3.38 -5.80 2.90
C GLN A 77 4.72 -6.07 3.57
N LYS A 78 5.05 -5.28 4.58
CA LYS A 78 6.30 -5.48 5.31
C LYS A 78 6.31 -6.84 6.00
N LYS A 79 5.22 -7.18 6.66
CA LYS A 79 5.11 -8.48 7.32
C LYS A 79 5.26 -9.62 6.32
N THR A 80 4.55 -9.53 5.22
CA THR A 80 4.62 -10.56 4.18
C THR A 80 6.03 -10.65 3.60
N PHE A 81 6.65 -9.50 3.33
CA PHE A 81 8.00 -9.46 2.78
C PHE A 81 9.01 -10.07 3.74
N ASP A 82 8.89 -9.78 5.03
CA ASP A 82 9.81 -10.29 6.04
C ASP A 82 9.64 -11.79 6.27
N GLU A 83 8.44 -12.32 6.08
CA GLU A 83 8.17 -13.74 6.24
C GLU A 83 8.73 -14.58 5.10
N VAL A 84 8.93 -14.00 3.95
CA VAL A 84 9.48 -14.69 2.78
C VAL A 84 11.01 -14.59 2.84
N LYS A 85 11.63 -15.67 3.26
CA LYS A 85 13.11 -15.71 3.37
C LYS A 85 13.73 -16.73 2.47
#